data_4b9fa598f560b4cdc003785b7469f994
#
_entry.id   4b9fa598f560b4cdc003785b7469f994
#
_cell.length_a   1.000
_cell.length_b   1.000
_cell.length_c   1.000
_cell.angle_alpha   90.00
_cell.angle_beta   90.00
_cell.angle_gamma   90.00
#
_symmetry.space_group_name_H-M   'P 1'
#
loop_
_entity.id
_entity.type
_entity.pdbx_description
1 polymer ?
#
loop_
_entity_poly.entity_id
_entity_poly.type
_entity_poly.pdbx_seq_one_letter_code
_entity_poly.pdbx_strand_id
1 'polypeptide(L)'
;MSSQPKRRLLIVITLFTALIVGGFAAWQFAIRSLKSQVEQALGPQGEVREIRVGLTGIEILDIRIRSQKNSGWPSEDELRAKRVVVTPDLLDLLTARLSINSIRIEDAYIAMLRTRSGQMKVIPSLLETKTGPEGKPVSTPAGTPGNSKPDTQISIGKILLTGGIIEFYDASIRSTPVKVRLEQIDASIGKLLLPDLTGHTAIKIDGVLKGNRQDGKLAIDGSIELATKDSGFSTKLRGIDMTVLQPYLIQASETGVRRGTLDLDLKSSVAKGKLRAPGTLTLADLELASSSGTFMGLPRNATVGMMKDKKGRISVKFVLEGDINDPKFSLNEQMNTRLASSLASSLGVSLESLAKGVGSVGSGSAKGIGDSVQKLLRK
;
A
#
# COMPACT_ATOMS: atom_id res chain seq x y z
N MET A 1 67.51 36.18 -25.84
CA MET A 1 67.19 35.32 -24.67
C MET A 1 65.85 35.74 -24.13
N SER A 2 64.72 35.14 -24.51
CA SER A 2 63.42 35.21 -23.80
C SER A 2 62.37 34.25 -24.44
N SER A 3 62.51 32.93 -24.18
CA SER A 3 61.51 31.95 -24.58
C SER A 3 60.99 31.09 -23.38
N GLN A 4 61.34 31.44 -22.19
CA GLN A 4 60.99 30.71 -20.97
C GLN A 4 59.55 30.88 -20.48
N PRO A 5 58.85 32.02 -20.56
CA PRO A 5 57.52 32.17 -19.99
C PRO A 5 56.44 31.41 -20.77
N LYS A 6 56.56 31.35 -22.11
CA LYS A 6 55.58 30.65 -22.95
C LYS A 6 55.56 29.13 -22.74
N ARG A 7 56.72 28.52 -22.52
CA ARG A 7 56.85 27.07 -22.26
C ARG A 7 56.26 26.66 -20.91
N ARG A 8 56.46 27.47 -19.85
CA ARG A 8 55.86 27.25 -18.53
C ARG A 8 54.31 27.38 -18.58
N LEU A 9 53.80 28.39 -19.30
CA LEU A 9 52.37 28.57 -19.49
C LEU A 9 51.73 27.38 -20.23
N LEU A 10 52.34 26.86 -21.29
CA LEU A 10 51.92 25.68 -21.98
C LEU A 10 51.86 24.43 -21.10
N ILE A 11 52.89 24.21 -20.28
CA ILE A 11 52.91 23.08 -19.32
C ILE A 11 51.79 23.19 -18.29
N VAL A 12 51.51 24.37 -17.75
CA VAL A 12 50.41 24.61 -16.82
C VAL A 12 49.06 24.35 -17.45
N ILE A 13 48.84 24.84 -18.69
CA ILE A 13 47.61 24.61 -19.43
C ILE A 13 47.43 23.11 -19.71
N THR A 14 48.47 22.40 -20.15
CA THR A 14 48.41 20.96 -20.43
C THR A 14 48.11 20.15 -19.15
N LEU A 15 48.76 20.48 -18.02
CA LEU A 15 48.47 19.84 -16.74
C LEU A 15 47.03 20.11 -16.26
N PHE A 16 46.55 21.34 -16.41
CA PHE A 16 45.20 21.72 -16.03
C PHE A 16 44.15 21.03 -16.91
N THR A 17 44.40 20.94 -18.21
CA THR A 17 43.55 20.21 -19.16
C THR A 17 43.54 18.70 -18.85
N ALA A 18 44.68 18.10 -18.56
CA ALA A 18 44.80 16.70 -18.16
C ALA A 18 44.05 16.41 -16.86
N LEU A 19 44.10 17.33 -15.89
CA LEU A 19 43.37 17.21 -14.62
C LEU A 19 41.86 17.33 -14.82
N ILE A 20 41.42 18.24 -15.69
CA ILE A 20 39.98 18.36 -16.04
C ILE A 20 39.49 17.11 -16.78
N VAL A 21 40.24 16.63 -17.78
CA VAL A 21 39.87 15.42 -18.53
C VAL A 21 39.91 14.19 -17.65
N GLY A 22 40.94 14.05 -16.80
CA GLY A 22 41.02 12.95 -15.85
C GLY A 22 39.90 12.98 -14.81
N GLY A 23 39.58 14.16 -14.26
CA GLY A 23 38.46 14.37 -13.35
C GLY A 23 37.13 14.05 -13.99
N PHE A 24 36.91 14.48 -15.25
CA PHE A 24 35.70 14.15 -15.99
C PHE A 24 35.57 12.65 -16.30
N ALA A 25 36.68 11.99 -16.69
CA ALA A 25 36.68 10.55 -16.93
C ALA A 25 36.38 9.75 -15.64
N ALA A 26 37.01 10.13 -14.50
CA ALA A 26 36.73 9.53 -13.20
C ALA A 26 35.28 9.74 -12.76
N TRP A 27 34.72 10.92 -12.99
CA TRP A 27 33.33 11.25 -12.75
C TRP A 27 32.38 10.38 -13.58
N GLN A 28 32.62 10.23 -14.86
CA GLN A 28 31.83 9.37 -15.76
C GLN A 28 31.93 7.89 -15.36
N PHE A 29 33.09 7.43 -14.94
CA PHE A 29 33.27 6.08 -14.43
C PHE A 29 32.48 5.85 -13.13
N ALA A 30 32.51 6.80 -12.20
CA ALA A 30 31.75 6.74 -10.95
C ALA A 30 30.24 6.67 -11.21
N ILE A 31 29.69 7.49 -12.15
CA ILE A 31 28.27 7.45 -12.51
C ILE A 31 27.88 6.10 -13.14
N ARG A 32 28.72 5.57 -14.04
CA ARG A 32 28.46 4.24 -14.64
C ARG A 32 28.48 3.12 -13.62
N SER A 33 29.43 3.16 -12.70
CA SER A 33 29.51 2.21 -11.58
C SER A 33 28.28 2.31 -10.67
N LEU A 34 27.83 3.52 -10.35
CA LEU A 34 26.62 3.73 -9.56
C LEU A 34 25.38 3.20 -10.28
N LYS A 35 25.23 3.46 -11.58
CA LYS A 35 24.13 2.94 -12.38
C LYS A 35 24.09 1.41 -12.36
N SER A 36 25.24 0.76 -12.59
CA SER A 36 25.33 -0.70 -12.55
C SER A 36 24.96 -1.26 -11.16
N GLN A 37 25.39 -0.62 -10.07
CA GLN A 37 25.04 -1.03 -8.71
C GLN A 37 23.53 -0.88 -8.44
N VAL A 38 22.91 0.21 -8.89
CA VAL A 38 21.47 0.42 -8.75
C VAL A 38 20.69 -0.62 -9.56
N GLU A 39 21.07 -0.87 -10.82
CA GLU A 39 20.43 -1.90 -11.65
C GLU A 39 20.60 -3.31 -11.06
N GLN A 40 21.77 -3.62 -10.52
CA GLN A 40 22.01 -4.87 -9.79
C GLN A 40 21.12 -5.01 -8.55
N ALA A 41 20.93 -3.93 -7.79
CA ALA A 41 20.05 -3.89 -6.62
C ALA A 41 18.57 -4.05 -7.01
N LEU A 42 18.15 -3.51 -8.16
CA LEU A 42 16.80 -3.68 -8.71
C LEU A 42 16.56 -5.09 -9.29
N GLY A 43 17.60 -5.89 -9.43
CA GLY A 43 17.53 -7.25 -9.95
C GLY A 43 17.45 -7.33 -11.48
N PRO A 44 17.33 -8.54 -12.05
CA PRO A 44 17.45 -8.80 -13.48
C PRO A 44 16.31 -8.22 -14.34
N GLN A 45 15.21 -7.79 -13.71
CA GLN A 45 14.07 -7.14 -14.36
C GLN A 45 14.10 -5.61 -14.18
N GLY A 46 15.11 -5.11 -13.43
CA GLY A 46 15.27 -3.70 -13.12
C GLY A 46 16.05 -2.95 -14.20
N GLU A 47 15.56 -1.79 -14.56
CA GLU A 47 16.15 -0.89 -15.54
C GLU A 47 16.19 0.53 -14.98
N VAL A 48 17.26 1.27 -15.29
CA VAL A 48 17.37 2.70 -15.01
C VAL A 48 17.85 3.40 -16.28
N ARG A 49 17.10 4.41 -16.76
CA ARG A 49 17.50 5.14 -17.96
C ARG A 49 18.77 5.94 -17.71
N GLU A 50 18.77 6.78 -16.66
CA GLU A 50 19.86 7.73 -16.41
C GLU A 50 20.00 7.99 -14.91
N ILE A 51 21.24 8.19 -14.48
CA ILE A 51 21.57 8.70 -13.13
C ILE A 51 22.39 9.98 -13.31
N ARG A 52 21.92 11.03 -12.67
CA ARG A 52 22.61 12.33 -12.61
C ARG A 52 23.06 12.59 -11.20
N VAL A 53 24.31 12.90 -11.02
CA VAL A 53 24.89 13.28 -9.73
C VAL A 53 25.18 14.76 -9.77
N GLY A 54 24.48 15.52 -8.93
CA GLY A 54 24.65 16.97 -8.77
C GLY A 54 25.24 17.32 -7.42
N LEU A 55 25.49 18.60 -7.20
CA LEU A 55 26.01 19.13 -5.93
C LEU A 55 25.00 18.96 -4.79
N THR A 56 23.72 18.92 -5.07
CA THR A 56 22.65 18.87 -4.08
C THR A 56 22.05 17.48 -3.91
N GLY A 57 22.45 16.49 -4.73
CA GLY A 57 21.91 15.15 -4.64
C GLY A 57 22.07 14.30 -5.88
N ILE A 58 21.47 13.13 -5.82
CA ILE A 58 21.46 12.12 -6.88
C ILE A 58 20.04 12.06 -7.46
N GLU A 59 19.94 12.22 -8.76
CA GLU A 59 18.71 12.11 -9.50
C GLU A 59 18.73 10.84 -10.35
N ILE A 60 17.73 10.00 -10.20
CA ILE A 60 17.56 8.75 -10.95
C ILE A 60 16.31 8.90 -11.79
N LEU A 61 16.44 8.72 -13.10
CA LEU A 61 15.38 8.91 -14.07
C LEU A 61 14.91 7.59 -14.66
N ASP A 62 13.58 7.45 -14.77
CA ASP A 62 12.88 6.30 -15.32
C ASP A 62 13.37 4.96 -14.77
N ILE A 63 13.17 4.79 -13.47
CA ILE A 63 13.30 3.48 -12.82
C ILE A 63 12.14 2.61 -13.25
N ARG A 64 12.44 1.36 -13.63
CA ARG A 64 11.42 0.39 -14.00
C ARG A 64 11.81 -1.01 -13.53
N ILE A 65 10.87 -1.75 -12.97
CA ILE A 65 10.97 -3.17 -12.70
C ILE A 65 9.85 -3.84 -13.50
N ARG A 66 10.23 -4.61 -14.52
CA ARG A 66 9.27 -5.32 -15.35
C ARG A 66 8.83 -6.61 -14.68
N SER A 67 7.60 -7.01 -14.94
CA SER A 67 7.15 -8.33 -14.54
C SER A 67 7.87 -9.41 -15.36
N GLN A 68 8.15 -10.53 -14.73
CA GLN A 68 8.73 -11.67 -15.44
C GLN A 68 7.69 -12.25 -16.40
N LYS A 69 8.08 -12.50 -17.65
CA LYS A 69 7.23 -13.16 -18.65
C LYS A 69 6.73 -14.51 -18.09
N ASN A 70 5.45 -14.77 -18.26
CA ASN A 70 4.78 -16.00 -17.78
C ASN A 70 4.68 -16.16 -16.25
N SER A 71 4.94 -15.13 -15.47
CA SER A 71 4.76 -15.15 -14.00
C SER A 71 3.29 -15.15 -13.54
N GLY A 72 2.36 -14.93 -14.47
CA GLY A 72 0.95 -14.68 -14.13
C GLY A 72 0.70 -13.31 -13.48
N TRP A 73 1.70 -12.42 -13.52
CA TRP A 73 1.55 -11.05 -13.03
C TRP A 73 0.59 -10.25 -13.92
N PRO A 74 -0.37 -9.50 -13.35
CA PRO A 74 -1.45 -8.89 -14.12
C PRO A 74 -1.07 -7.58 -14.84
N SER A 75 0.14 -7.08 -14.66
CA SER A 75 0.64 -5.83 -15.23
C SER A 75 2.00 -6.05 -15.91
N GLU A 76 2.35 -5.22 -16.92
CA GLU A 76 3.68 -5.24 -17.53
C GLU A 76 4.79 -4.89 -16.55
N ASP A 77 4.51 -3.93 -15.66
CA ASP A 77 5.45 -3.46 -14.66
C ASP A 77 5.00 -3.87 -13.27
N GLU A 78 5.94 -4.24 -12.43
CA GLU A 78 5.74 -4.39 -10.99
C GLU A 78 5.89 -3.03 -10.31
N LEU A 79 6.88 -2.23 -10.76
CA LEU A 79 7.17 -0.89 -10.29
C LEU A 79 7.73 -0.03 -11.42
N ARG A 80 7.40 1.25 -11.42
CA ARG A 80 8.10 2.27 -12.18
C ARG A 80 8.05 3.60 -11.45
N ALA A 81 9.05 4.44 -11.64
CA ALA A 81 9.05 5.83 -11.18
C ALA A 81 9.75 6.70 -12.22
N LYS A 82 9.13 7.81 -12.56
CA LYS A 82 9.67 8.73 -13.56
C LYS A 82 10.94 9.42 -13.06
N ARG A 83 10.95 9.80 -11.79
CA ARG A 83 12.05 10.52 -11.18
C ARG A 83 12.15 10.20 -9.70
N VAL A 84 13.37 9.90 -9.24
CA VAL A 84 13.71 9.77 -7.83
C VAL A 84 14.88 10.69 -7.53
N VAL A 85 14.73 11.58 -6.58
CA VAL A 85 15.76 12.50 -6.12
C VAL A 85 16.14 12.18 -4.70
N VAL A 86 17.39 11.81 -4.48
CA VAL A 86 17.96 11.54 -3.16
C VAL A 86 18.83 12.71 -2.79
N THR A 87 18.51 13.39 -1.70
CA THR A 87 19.28 14.52 -1.15
C THR A 87 20.01 14.04 0.09
N PRO A 88 21.34 13.81 0.04
CA PRO A 88 22.12 13.44 1.22
C PRO A 88 22.27 14.62 2.19
N ASP A 89 22.55 14.33 3.44
CA ASP A 89 23.01 15.35 4.38
C ASP A 89 24.54 15.49 4.25
N LEU A 90 24.97 16.61 3.68
CA LEU A 90 26.40 16.84 3.40
C LEU A 90 27.22 17.03 4.68
N LEU A 91 26.62 17.50 5.78
CA LEU A 91 27.33 17.70 7.05
C LEU A 91 27.58 16.35 7.73
N ASP A 92 26.63 15.44 7.69
CA ASP A 92 26.78 14.10 8.25
C ASP A 92 27.78 13.24 7.46
N LEU A 93 27.93 13.47 6.15
CA LEU A 93 28.95 12.80 5.34
C LEU A 93 30.38 13.12 5.82
N LEU A 94 30.63 14.32 6.37
CA LEU A 94 31.92 14.70 6.96
C LEU A 94 32.22 13.93 8.24
N THR A 95 31.22 13.40 8.92
CA THR A 95 31.33 12.63 10.17
C THR A 95 31.24 11.11 9.96
N ALA A 96 31.32 10.63 8.72
CA ALA A 96 31.16 9.24 8.32
C ALA A 96 29.79 8.63 8.73
N ARG A 97 28.77 9.46 8.97
CA ARG A 97 27.39 9.04 9.18
C ARG A 97 26.64 9.07 7.84
N LEU A 98 25.90 8.02 7.53
CA LEU A 98 25.12 7.98 6.31
C LEU A 98 23.70 8.52 6.60
N SER A 99 23.51 9.81 6.33
CA SER A 99 22.23 10.47 6.48
C SER A 99 21.70 10.96 5.14
N ILE A 100 20.44 10.67 4.88
CA ILE A 100 19.68 11.13 3.73
C ILE A 100 18.64 12.14 4.24
N ASN A 101 18.77 13.39 3.82
CA ASN A 101 17.84 14.44 4.22
C ASN A 101 16.44 14.18 3.65
N SER A 102 16.35 13.86 2.35
CA SER A 102 15.07 13.53 1.73
C SER A 102 15.22 12.61 0.51
N ILE A 103 14.17 11.81 0.30
CA ILE A 103 13.93 11.06 -0.94
C ILE A 103 12.63 11.59 -1.53
N ARG A 104 12.68 12.12 -2.74
CA ARG A 104 11.49 12.58 -3.48
C ARG A 104 11.26 11.66 -4.67
N ILE A 105 10.05 11.14 -4.80
CA ILE A 105 9.62 10.21 -5.84
C ILE A 105 8.48 10.87 -6.61
N GLU A 106 8.59 10.95 -7.92
CA GLU A 106 7.60 11.58 -8.80
C GLU A 106 7.05 10.57 -9.80
N ASP A 107 5.73 10.58 -9.99
CA ASP A 107 4.99 9.74 -10.94
C ASP A 107 5.34 8.25 -10.78
N ALA A 108 5.30 7.76 -9.54
CA ALA A 108 5.51 6.33 -9.27
C ALA A 108 4.26 5.51 -9.60
N TYR A 109 4.49 4.29 -10.07
CA TYR A 109 3.49 3.27 -10.27
C TYR A 109 3.90 1.99 -9.55
N ILE A 110 2.98 1.38 -8.83
CA ILE A 110 3.16 0.08 -8.18
C ILE A 110 1.96 -0.81 -8.48
N ALA A 111 2.22 -2.03 -8.96
CA ALA A 111 1.23 -3.09 -9.04
C ALA A 111 1.34 -4.00 -7.81
N MET A 112 0.21 -4.39 -7.25
CA MET A 112 0.10 -5.31 -6.12
C MET A 112 -0.86 -6.43 -6.47
N LEU A 113 -0.54 -7.66 -6.13
CA LEU A 113 -1.37 -8.83 -6.41
C LEU A 113 -1.70 -9.58 -5.12
N ARG A 114 -3.00 -9.77 -4.86
CA ARG A 114 -3.46 -10.77 -3.92
C ARG A 114 -3.74 -12.05 -4.67
N THR A 115 -3.02 -13.12 -4.33
CA THR A 115 -3.16 -14.43 -4.97
C THR A 115 -4.48 -15.12 -4.58
N ARG A 116 -4.82 -16.20 -5.25
CA ARG A 116 -5.98 -17.05 -4.89
C ARG A 116 -5.88 -17.62 -3.48
N SER A 117 -4.66 -17.87 -2.99
CA SER A 117 -4.41 -18.30 -1.61
C SER A 117 -4.46 -17.18 -0.56
N GLY A 118 -4.73 -15.93 -0.97
CA GLY A 118 -4.81 -14.76 -0.10
C GLY A 118 -3.47 -14.08 0.18
N GLN A 119 -2.34 -14.61 -0.33
CA GLN A 119 -1.03 -14.00 -0.14
C GLN A 119 -0.91 -12.68 -0.92
N MET A 120 -0.33 -11.67 -0.27
CA MET A 120 -0.01 -10.40 -0.90
C MET A 120 1.37 -10.48 -1.55
N LYS A 121 1.46 -10.12 -2.82
CA LYS A 121 2.70 -9.98 -3.56
C LYS A 121 2.87 -8.52 -3.97
N VAL A 122 4.02 -7.95 -3.62
CA VAL A 122 4.42 -6.58 -3.96
C VAL A 122 5.84 -6.65 -4.49
N ILE A 123 6.05 -6.22 -5.73
CA ILE A 123 7.34 -6.26 -6.41
C ILE A 123 8.04 -7.63 -6.21
N PRO A 124 7.42 -8.74 -6.67
CA PRO A 124 7.96 -10.08 -6.40
C PRO A 124 9.37 -10.27 -6.97
N SER A 125 9.69 -9.64 -8.09
CA SER A 125 11.03 -9.70 -8.69
C SER A 125 12.14 -9.17 -7.78
N LEU A 126 11.80 -8.30 -6.84
CA LEU A 126 12.74 -7.71 -5.89
C LEU A 126 12.67 -8.36 -4.50
N LEU A 127 11.45 -8.67 -4.01
CA LEU A 127 11.23 -9.08 -2.63
C LEU A 127 11.13 -10.60 -2.43
N GLU A 128 10.79 -11.38 -3.49
CA GLU A 128 10.77 -12.83 -3.40
C GLU A 128 12.19 -13.37 -3.66
N THR A 129 12.79 -13.98 -2.65
CA THR A 129 14.07 -14.69 -2.80
C THR A 129 13.89 -15.82 -3.82
N LYS A 130 14.73 -15.86 -4.87
CA LYS A 130 14.73 -16.97 -5.83
C LYS A 130 15.06 -18.26 -5.10
N THR A 131 14.08 -19.10 -4.89
CA THR A 131 14.34 -20.51 -4.62
C THR A 131 14.87 -21.14 -5.90
N GLY A 132 16.11 -21.60 -5.87
CA GLY A 132 16.68 -22.39 -6.96
C GLY A 132 15.87 -23.67 -7.22
N PRO A 133 16.10 -24.38 -8.33
CA PRO A 133 15.33 -25.58 -8.72
C PRO A 133 15.35 -26.71 -7.68
N GLU A 134 16.17 -26.62 -6.64
CA GLU A 134 16.29 -27.60 -5.55
C GLU A 134 15.69 -27.18 -4.20
N GLY A 135 14.84 -26.10 -4.18
CA GLY A 135 14.16 -25.71 -2.94
C GLY A 135 15.07 -25.17 -1.82
N LYS A 136 16.35 -24.95 -2.09
CA LYS A 136 17.27 -24.31 -1.14
C LYS A 136 17.26 -22.80 -1.36
N PRO A 137 17.14 -21.97 -0.30
CA PRO A 137 17.30 -20.53 -0.45
C PRO A 137 18.70 -20.25 -1.00
N VAL A 138 18.76 -19.62 -2.17
CA VAL A 138 20.04 -19.08 -2.67
C VAL A 138 20.39 -17.94 -1.74
N SER A 139 21.29 -18.23 -0.81
CA SER A 139 21.92 -17.21 0.02
C SER A 139 22.51 -16.18 -0.93
N THR A 140 22.03 -14.93 -0.83
CA THR A 140 22.81 -13.78 -1.29
C THR A 140 24.23 -14.00 -0.77
N PRO A 141 25.29 -13.84 -1.56
CA PRO A 141 26.63 -14.03 -1.05
C PRO A 141 26.79 -13.12 0.16
N ALA A 142 26.66 -13.69 1.34
CA ALA A 142 27.14 -13.10 2.55
C ALA A 142 28.62 -12.86 2.28
N GLY A 143 29.03 -11.58 2.24
CA GLY A 143 30.42 -11.24 2.24
C GLY A 143 31.12 -12.07 3.30
N THR A 144 32.26 -12.64 2.95
CA THR A 144 33.20 -13.38 3.78
C THR A 144 33.11 -12.94 5.25
N PRO A 145 33.04 -13.85 6.24
CA PRO A 145 33.04 -13.46 7.66
C PRO A 145 34.41 -12.92 8.02
N GLY A 146 34.56 -11.63 7.86
CA GLY A 146 35.75 -10.89 8.16
C GLY A 146 35.33 -9.52 8.68
N ASN A 147 35.39 -9.32 9.98
CA ASN A 147 35.14 -8.11 10.74
C ASN A 147 33.70 -7.55 10.60
N SER A 148 32.89 -7.80 11.59
CA SER A 148 31.66 -7.07 11.85
C SER A 148 32.01 -5.58 11.99
N LYS A 149 31.92 -4.83 10.88
CA LYS A 149 31.81 -3.39 10.97
C LYS A 149 30.55 -3.11 11.77
N PRO A 150 30.56 -2.17 12.71
CA PRO A 150 29.34 -1.78 13.41
C PRO A 150 28.29 -1.44 12.35
N ASP A 151 27.06 -1.97 12.51
CA ASP A 151 25.94 -1.70 11.62
C ASP A 151 25.86 -0.20 11.38
N THR A 152 26.15 0.23 10.16
CA THR A 152 26.16 1.66 9.82
C THR A 152 24.70 2.13 9.91
N GLN A 153 24.40 2.90 10.94
CA GLN A 153 23.07 3.48 11.11
C GLN A 153 22.81 4.46 9.97
N ILE A 154 21.71 4.22 9.23
CA ILE A 154 21.26 5.08 8.14
C ILE A 154 20.04 5.85 8.63
N SER A 155 20.10 7.18 8.56
CA SER A 155 18.95 8.04 8.85
C SER A 155 18.37 8.58 7.55
N ILE A 156 17.04 8.43 7.37
CA ILE A 156 16.30 9.07 6.29
C ILE A 156 15.35 10.07 6.93
N GLY A 157 15.53 11.36 6.63
CA GLY A 157 14.74 12.43 7.23
C GLY A 157 13.29 12.45 6.73
N LYS A 158 13.09 12.33 5.43
CA LYS A 158 11.74 12.36 4.83
C LYS A 158 11.69 11.66 3.48
N ILE A 159 10.58 10.94 3.23
CA ILE A 159 10.26 10.40 1.90
C ILE A 159 8.97 11.09 1.42
N LEU A 160 9.00 11.62 0.20
CA LEU A 160 7.89 12.30 -0.45
C LEU A 160 7.56 11.58 -1.74
N LEU A 161 6.30 11.26 -1.94
CA LEU A 161 5.74 10.75 -3.19
C LEU A 161 4.75 11.77 -3.73
N THR A 162 4.84 12.08 -5.01
CA THR A 162 3.90 12.96 -5.71
C THR A 162 3.40 12.29 -6.99
N GLY A 163 2.09 12.34 -7.22
CA GLY A 163 1.47 11.82 -8.44
C GLY A 163 1.52 10.29 -8.58
N GLY A 164 1.56 9.56 -7.46
CA GLY A 164 1.64 8.10 -7.47
C GLY A 164 0.38 7.42 -8.01
N ILE A 165 0.57 6.19 -8.53
CA ILE A 165 -0.49 5.28 -8.97
C ILE A 165 -0.27 3.93 -8.31
N ILE A 166 -1.31 3.37 -7.71
CA ILE A 166 -1.32 1.99 -7.21
C ILE A 166 -2.42 1.22 -7.92
N GLU A 167 -2.08 0.08 -8.51
CA GLU A 167 -3.03 -0.90 -9.01
C GLU A 167 -3.00 -2.14 -8.13
N PHE A 168 -4.12 -2.40 -7.48
CA PHE A 168 -4.32 -3.59 -6.69
C PHE A 168 -5.17 -4.59 -7.45
N TYR A 169 -4.64 -5.79 -7.66
CA TYR A 169 -5.28 -6.91 -8.33
C TYR A 169 -5.62 -7.99 -7.31
N ASP A 170 -6.89 -8.33 -7.15
CA ASP A 170 -7.33 -9.37 -6.22
C ASP A 170 -7.82 -10.61 -6.98
N ALA A 171 -7.04 -11.66 -6.97
CA ALA A 171 -7.37 -12.96 -7.56
C ALA A 171 -8.09 -13.90 -6.58
N SER A 172 -8.27 -13.52 -5.30
CA SER A 172 -8.96 -14.35 -4.31
C SER A 172 -10.48 -14.34 -4.47
N ILE A 173 -11.02 -13.35 -5.20
CA ILE A 173 -12.46 -13.14 -5.35
C ILE A 173 -13.04 -13.94 -6.50
N ARG A 174 -12.36 -13.96 -7.65
CA ARG A 174 -12.81 -14.65 -8.87
C ARG A 174 -11.61 -15.01 -9.76
N SER A 175 -11.85 -15.85 -10.79
CA SER A 175 -10.82 -16.32 -11.73
C SER A 175 -10.06 -15.19 -12.42
N THR A 176 -10.77 -14.13 -12.85
CA THR A 176 -10.15 -12.90 -13.35
C THR A 176 -9.96 -11.95 -12.17
N PRO A 177 -8.74 -11.52 -11.87
CA PRO A 177 -8.47 -10.63 -10.74
C PRO A 177 -9.33 -9.35 -10.78
N VAL A 178 -9.86 -8.98 -9.64
CA VAL A 178 -10.56 -7.69 -9.47
C VAL A 178 -9.49 -6.61 -9.38
N LYS A 179 -9.61 -5.58 -10.23
CA LYS A 179 -8.68 -4.45 -10.25
C LYS A 179 -9.27 -3.27 -9.49
N VAL A 180 -8.53 -2.77 -8.51
CA VAL A 180 -8.79 -1.51 -7.82
C VAL A 180 -7.62 -0.56 -8.11
N ARG A 181 -7.90 0.67 -8.52
CA ARG A 181 -6.89 1.64 -8.92
C ARG A 181 -7.00 2.92 -8.10
N LEU A 182 -5.87 3.29 -7.49
CA LEU A 182 -5.68 4.59 -6.85
C LEU A 182 -4.75 5.44 -7.71
N GLU A 183 -5.09 6.70 -7.87
CA GLU A 183 -4.33 7.69 -8.64
C GLU A 183 -4.09 8.96 -7.83
N GLN A 184 -3.24 9.84 -8.35
CA GLN A 184 -2.93 11.12 -7.73
C GLN A 184 -2.54 10.92 -6.25
N ILE A 185 -1.72 9.89 -5.99
CA ILE A 185 -1.29 9.60 -4.63
C ILE A 185 -0.15 10.55 -4.28
N ASP A 186 -0.41 11.39 -3.29
CA ASP A 186 0.61 12.19 -2.63
C ASP A 186 0.84 11.60 -1.24
N ALA A 187 2.10 11.27 -0.92
CA ALA A 187 2.45 10.67 0.36
C ALA A 187 3.67 11.35 0.97
N SER A 188 3.67 11.42 2.28
CA SER A 188 4.79 11.88 3.08
C SER A 188 5.05 10.88 4.21
N ILE A 189 6.28 10.36 4.28
CA ILE A 189 6.76 9.49 5.35
C ILE A 189 7.85 10.27 6.07
N GLY A 190 7.73 10.36 7.38
CA GLY A 190 8.68 11.05 8.25
C GLY A 190 9.99 10.30 8.45
N LYS A 191 10.70 10.64 9.52
CA LYS A 191 12.01 10.09 9.80
C LYS A 191 12.00 8.56 9.94
N LEU A 192 12.98 7.91 9.29
CA LEU A 192 13.27 6.48 9.39
C LEU A 192 14.72 6.28 9.87
N LEU A 193 14.92 5.36 10.80
CA LEU A 193 16.23 4.93 11.31
C LEU A 193 16.44 3.46 10.95
N LEU A 194 17.42 3.17 10.14
CA LEU A 194 17.78 1.83 9.69
C LEU A 194 19.08 1.37 10.35
N PRO A 195 19.21 0.09 10.72
CA PRO A 195 18.22 -0.99 10.58
C PRO A 195 17.18 -1.05 11.68
N ASP A 196 17.31 -0.31 12.77
CA ASP A 196 16.55 -0.49 14.02
C ASP A 196 15.06 -0.20 13.89
N LEU A 197 14.66 0.66 12.92
CA LEU A 197 13.28 1.08 12.66
C LEU A 197 12.55 1.63 13.89
N THR A 198 13.32 2.14 14.86
CA THR A 198 12.81 2.70 16.13
C THR A 198 12.30 4.12 15.96
N GLY A 199 11.43 4.53 16.89
CA GLY A 199 10.83 5.85 16.90
C GLY A 199 9.58 5.98 16.02
N HIS A 200 8.83 7.03 16.28
CA HIS A 200 7.57 7.27 15.57
C HIS A 200 7.81 7.89 14.18
N THR A 201 7.39 7.18 13.15
CA THR A 201 7.40 7.65 11.77
C THR A 201 6.02 8.19 11.42
N ALA A 202 5.91 9.49 11.17
CA ALA A 202 4.68 10.09 10.69
C ALA A 202 4.40 9.66 9.25
N ILE A 203 3.13 9.36 8.94
CA ILE A 203 2.69 8.96 7.60
C ILE A 203 1.46 9.77 7.25
N LYS A 204 1.49 10.42 6.08
CA LYS A 204 0.34 11.07 5.49
C LYS A 204 0.20 10.62 4.05
N ILE A 205 -1.02 10.24 3.65
CA ILE A 205 -1.33 9.79 2.29
C ILE A 205 -2.66 10.41 1.90
N ASP A 206 -2.68 11.08 0.77
CA ASP A 206 -3.88 11.54 0.07
C ASP A 206 -3.93 10.89 -1.30
N GLY A 207 -5.13 10.61 -1.83
CA GLY A 207 -5.27 9.97 -3.14
C GLY A 207 -6.71 9.89 -3.62
N VAL A 208 -6.87 9.42 -4.86
CA VAL A 208 -8.15 9.25 -5.53
C VAL A 208 -8.34 7.77 -5.88
N LEU A 209 -9.42 7.18 -5.37
CA LEU A 209 -9.86 5.84 -5.76
C LEU A 209 -10.72 5.96 -7.01
N LYS A 210 -10.29 5.35 -8.10
CA LYS A 210 -11.02 5.36 -9.37
C LYS A 210 -12.31 4.56 -9.24
N GLY A 211 -13.41 5.18 -9.62
CA GLY A 211 -14.73 4.57 -9.65
C GLY A 211 -15.23 4.31 -11.06
N ASN A 212 -16.31 3.55 -11.20
CA ASN A 212 -16.96 3.31 -12.49
C ASN A 212 -17.83 4.50 -12.92
N ARG A 213 -18.40 5.23 -11.95
CA ARG A 213 -19.30 6.36 -12.16
C ARG A 213 -18.72 7.66 -11.65
N GLN A 214 -18.06 7.60 -10.50
CA GLN A 214 -17.41 8.74 -9.86
C GLN A 214 -16.19 8.28 -9.10
N ASP A 215 -15.21 9.13 -9.01
CA ASP A 215 -14.01 8.90 -8.24
C ASP A 215 -14.26 9.24 -6.76
N GLY A 216 -13.67 8.44 -5.88
CA GLY A 216 -13.69 8.69 -4.44
C GLY A 216 -12.37 9.24 -3.94
N LYS A 217 -12.36 9.82 -2.75
CA LYS A 217 -11.16 10.37 -2.11
C LYS A 217 -10.72 9.49 -0.95
N LEU A 218 -9.41 9.31 -0.82
CA LEU A 218 -8.73 8.65 0.30
C LEU A 218 -7.85 9.65 1.01
N ALA A 219 -7.90 9.69 2.34
CA ALA A 219 -6.93 10.38 3.17
C ALA A 219 -6.56 9.50 4.36
N ILE A 220 -5.26 9.33 4.61
CA ILE A 220 -4.69 8.62 5.77
C ILE A 220 -3.70 9.55 6.43
N ASP A 221 -3.80 9.70 7.74
CA ASP A 221 -2.91 10.53 8.55
C ASP A 221 -2.64 9.84 9.88
N GLY A 222 -1.38 9.77 10.31
CA GLY A 222 -1.01 9.15 11.57
C GLY A 222 0.47 8.86 11.70
N SER A 223 0.80 7.92 12.56
CA SER A 223 2.18 7.50 12.80
C SER A 223 2.28 6.02 13.16
N ILE A 224 3.45 5.46 12.93
CA ILE A 224 3.81 4.08 13.27
C ILE A 224 5.23 4.02 13.83
N GLU A 225 5.45 3.20 14.82
CA GLU A 225 6.76 2.70 15.20
C GLU A 225 6.97 1.33 14.54
N LEU A 226 7.82 1.30 13.52
CA LEU A 226 7.95 0.10 12.67
C LEU A 226 8.53 -1.10 13.42
N ALA A 227 9.39 -0.87 14.41
CA ALA A 227 10.01 -1.92 15.22
C ALA A 227 8.96 -2.68 16.06
N THR A 228 8.05 -1.97 16.70
CA THR A 228 7.03 -2.54 17.58
C THR A 228 5.69 -2.78 16.89
N LYS A 229 5.47 -2.14 15.72
CA LYS A 229 4.20 -2.04 14.99
C LYS A 229 3.12 -1.25 15.73
N ASP A 230 3.49 -0.58 16.83
CA ASP A 230 2.57 0.32 17.51
C ASP A 230 2.24 1.50 16.60
N SER A 231 0.97 1.84 16.46
CA SER A 231 0.53 2.80 15.46
C SER A 231 -0.79 3.48 15.82
N GLY A 232 -0.99 4.66 15.25
CA GLY A 232 -2.25 5.37 15.33
C GLY A 232 -2.54 6.05 13.99
N PHE A 233 -3.69 5.72 13.36
CA PHE A 233 -4.08 6.28 12.08
C PHE A 233 -5.52 6.76 12.07
N SER A 234 -5.74 7.86 11.37
CA SER A 234 -7.05 8.33 10.93
C SER A 234 -7.19 8.09 9.44
N THR A 235 -8.13 7.23 9.04
CA THR A 235 -8.42 6.94 7.63
C THR A 235 -9.79 7.51 7.28
N LYS A 236 -9.86 8.26 6.19
CA LYS A 236 -11.09 8.82 5.65
C LYS A 236 -11.25 8.41 4.20
N LEU A 237 -12.40 7.83 3.89
CA LEU A 237 -12.85 7.61 2.52
C LEU A 237 -14.08 8.48 2.28
N ARG A 238 -14.18 9.09 1.10
CA ARG A 238 -15.31 9.96 0.73
C ARG A 238 -15.76 9.70 -0.68
N GLY A 239 -17.05 9.49 -0.85
CA GLY A 239 -17.70 9.34 -2.16
C GLY A 239 -17.24 8.12 -2.95
N ILE A 240 -16.80 7.06 -2.29
CA ILE A 240 -16.34 5.84 -2.97
C ILE A 240 -17.51 5.19 -3.71
N ASP A 241 -17.37 5.01 -5.01
CA ASP A 241 -18.36 4.30 -5.82
C ASP A 241 -18.46 2.82 -5.39
N MET A 242 -19.59 2.45 -4.84
CA MET A 242 -19.79 1.09 -4.34
C MET A 242 -19.76 0.03 -5.45
N THR A 243 -19.95 0.41 -6.71
CA THR A 243 -19.88 -0.55 -7.83
C THR A 243 -18.48 -1.12 -8.05
N VAL A 244 -17.43 -0.40 -7.66
CA VAL A 244 -16.04 -0.89 -7.65
C VAL A 244 -15.85 -2.00 -6.62
N LEU A 245 -16.59 -1.91 -5.50
CA LEU A 245 -16.56 -2.89 -4.42
C LEU A 245 -17.54 -4.05 -4.64
N GLN A 246 -18.32 -4.01 -5.73
CA GLN A 246 -19.36 -5.01 -6.01
C GLN A 246 -18.86 -6.46 -5.96
N PRO A 247 -17.68 -6.84 -6.50
CA PRO A 247 -17.18 -8.21 -6.40
C PRO A 247 -17.06 -8.71 -4.95
N TYR A 248 -16.66 -7.84 -4.04
CA TYR A 248 -16.56 -8.14 -2.60
C TYR A 248 -17.92 -8.20 -1.93
N LEU A 249 -18.84 -7.31 -2.32
CA LEU A 249 -20.17 -7.22 -1.77
C LEU A 249 -21.05 -8.42 -2.17
N ILE A 250 -20.95 -8.89 -3.42
CA ILE A 250 -21.67 -10.08 -3.88
C ILE A 250 -21.22 -11.31 -3.10
N GLN A 251 -19.92 -11.46 -2.84
CA GLN A 251 -19.41 -12.59 -2.07
C GLN A 251 -19.91 -12.57 -0.61
N ALA A 252 -20.09 -11.37 -0.04
CA ALA A 252 -20.54 -11.20 1.33
C ALA A 252 -22.06 -11.25 1.52
N SER A 253 -22.86 -10.83 0.51
CA SER A 253 -24.30 -10.61 0.67
C SER A 253 -25.17 -11.24 -0.40
N GLU A 254 -24.58 -12.00 -1.35
CA GLU A 254 -25.28 -12.61 -2.50
C GLU A 254 -26.07 -11.59 -3.38
N THR A 255 -25.95 -10.32 -3.07
CA THR A 255 -26.69 -9.24 -3.75
C THR A 255 -25.71 -8.16 -4.21
N GLY A 256 -25.72 -7.88 -5.50
CA GLY A 256 -24.93 -6.78 -6.06
C GLY A 256 -25.51 -5.41 -5.71
N VAL A 257 -24.67 -4.38 -5.85
CA VAL A 257 -25.07 -2.97 -5.75
C VAL A 257 -25.20 -2.40 -7.16
N ARG A 258 -26.31 -1.78 -7.45
CA ARG A 258 -26.56 -1.09 -8.73
C ARG A 258 -25.95 0.31 -8.73
N ARG A 259 -26.09 1.02 -7.60
CA ARG A 259 -25.46 2.31 -7.35
C ARG A 259 -25.39 2.60 -5.86
N GLY A 260 -24.56 3.54 -5.50
CA GLY A 260 -24.39 4.06 -4.15
C GLY A 260 -22.99 4.54 -3.92
N THR A 261 -22.82 5.37 -2.92
CA THR A 261 -21.52 5.85 -2.46
C THR A 261 -21.28 5.45 -1.02
N LEU A 262 -20.00 5.27 -0.70
CA LEU A 262 -19.54 4.91 0.63
C LEU A 262 -18.58 5.99 1.16
N ASP A 263 -18.86 6.46 2.37
CA ASP A 263 -17.96 7.22 3.19
C ASP A 263 -17.52 6.38 4.40
N LEU A 264 -16.25 6.49 4.77
CA LEU A 264 -15.69 5.83 5.96
C LEU A 264 -14.89 6.84 6.77
N ASP A 265 -15.14 6.87 8.07
CA ASP A 265 -14.27 7.47 9.07
C ASP A 265 -13.80 6.36 10.00
N LEU A 266 -12.49 6.11 10.02
CA LEU A 266 -11.88 5.07 10.85
C LEU A 266 -10.70 5.66 11.64
N LYS A 267 -10.68 5.43 12.95
CA LYS A 267 -9.53 5.74 13.81
C LYS A 267 -8.98 4.42 14.33
N SER A 268 -7.81 4.02 13.85
CA SER A 268 -7.16 2.78 14.29
C SER A 268 -6.01 3.08 15.24
N SER A 269 -5.86 2.28 16.26
CA SER A 269 -4.70 2.25 17.14
C SER A 269 -4.24 0.81 17.35
N VAL A 270 -2.95 0.60 17.27
CA VAL A 270 -2.31 -0.67 17.63
C VAL A 270 -1.33 -0.37 18.75
N ALA A 271 -1.46 -1.09 19.85
CA ALA A 271 -0.53 -1.02 20.98
C ALA A 271 -0.22 -2.43 21.46
N LYS A 272 1.07 -2.80 21.48
CA LYS A 272 1.53 -4.15 21.88
C LYS A 272 0.81 -5.28 21.13
N GLY A 273 0.60 -5.09 19.84
CA GLY A 273 -0.09 -6.05 18.97
C GLY A 273 -1.63 -6.05 19.08
N LYS A 274 -2.22 -5.28 19.98
CA LYS A 274 -3.68 -5.18 20.11
C LYS A 274 -4.22 -4.03 19.26
N LEU A 275 -5.08 -4.37 18.30
CA LEU A 275 -5.81 -3.42 17.45
C LEU A 275 -7.10 -2.98 18.14
N ARG A 276 -7.36 -1.68 18.11
CA ARG A 276 -8.68 -1.10 18.36
C ARG A 276 -8.96 -0.03 17.32
N ALA A 277 -10.06 -0.18 16.56
CA ALA A 277 -10.38 0.71 15.47
C ALA A 277 -11.89 1.04 15.43
N PRO A 278 -12.34 2.07 16.17
CA PRO A 278 -13.69 2.61 16.03
C PRO A 278 -13.84 3.28 14.68
N GLY A 279 -15.00 3.04 14.04
CA GLY A 279 -15.31 3.61 12.74
C GLY A 279 -16.79 3.93 12.56
N THR A 280 -17.05 4.75 11.56
CA THR A 280 -18.40 5.04 11.05
C THR A 280 -18.38 4.84 9.54
N LEU A 281 -19.25 3.98 9.06
CA LEU A 281 -19.51 3.74 7.65
C LEU A 281 -20.82 4.43 7.29
N THR A 282 -20.84 5.25 6.25
CA THR A 282 -22.05 5.90 5.74
C THR A 282 -22.24 5.51 4.29
N LEU A 283 -23.43 4.99 3.96
CA LEU A 283 -23.85 4.67 2.60
C LEU A 283 -24.89 5.71 2.17
N ALA A 284 -24.71 6.27 0.99
CA ALA A 284 -25.66 7.20 0.39
C ALA A 284 -26.13 6.68 -0.96
N ASP A 285 -27.36 7.00 -1.32
CA ASP A 285 -28.01 6.66 -2.59
C ASP A 285 -27.93 5.15 -2.96
N LEU A 286 -27.95 4.29 -1.92
CA LEU A 286 -27.83 2.84 -2.09
C LEU A 286 -29.04 2.28 -2.83
N GLU A 287 -28.78 1.67 -3.99
CA GLU A 287 -29.69 0.82 -4.73
C GLU A 287 -29.08 -0.57 -4.94
N LEU A 288 -29.81 -1.59 -4.57
CA LEU A 288 -29.41 -2.99 -4.79
C LEU A 288 -29.69 -3.43 -6.24
N ALA A 289 -28.85 -4.34 -6.76
CA ALA A 289 -29.00 -4.86 -8.12
C ALA A 289 -30.25 -5.72 -8.31
N SER A 290 -30.69 -6.37 -7.24
CA SER A 290 -31.96 -7.13 -7.20
C SER A 290 -32.81 -6.69 -6.02
N SER A 291 -34.09 -6.44 -6.28
CA SER A 291 -35.08 -6.17 -5.25
C SER A 291 -35.69 -7.46 -4.70
N SER A 292 -35.46 -8.58 -5.37
CA SER A 292 -36.00 -9.91 -4.97
C SER A 292 -35.15 -10.49 -3.82
N GLY A 293 -35.82 -11.21 -2.94
CA GLY A 293 -35.24 -11.85 -1.78
C GLY A 293 -35.55 -11.11 -0.48
N THR A 294 -35.30 -11.80 0.61
CA THR A 294 -35.54 -11.30 1.95
C THR A 294 -34.19 -11.07 2.66
N PHE A 295 -34.15 -10.07 3.52
CA PHE A 295 -33.09 -9.87 4.51
C PHE A 295 -33.79 -9.81 5.88
N MET A 296 -33.40 -10.72 6.78
CA MET A 296 -34.02 -10.85 8.11
C MET A 296 -35.54 -11.10 8.05
N GLY A 297 -36.04 -11.86 7.04
CA GLY A 297 -37.46 -12.15 6.88
C GLY A 297 -38.32 -11.04 6.26
N LEU A 298 -37.74 -9.88 5.99
CA LEU A 298 -38.40 -8.74 5.35
C LEU A 298 -37.90 -8.57 3.90
N PRO A 299 -38.72 -8.02 3.01
CA PRO A 299 -38.27 -7.65 1.68
C PRO A 299 -37.05 -6.73 1.77
N ARG A 300 -35.97 -7.02 1.02
CA ARG A 300 -34.68 -6.27 1.10
C ARG A 300 -34.85 -4.76 0.94
N ASN A 301 -35.72 -4.34 0.02
CA ASN A 301 -35.98 -2.91 -0.19
C ASN A 301 -36.62 -2.24 1.02
N ALA A 302 -37.51 -2.94 1.71
CA ALA A 302 -38.16 -2.44 2.92
C ALA A 302 -37.12 -2.28 4.03
N THR A 303 -36.26 -3.30 4.23
CA THR A 303 -35.18 -3.25 5.23
C THR A 303 -34.19 -2.10 4.96
N VAL A 304 -33.75 -1.95 3.72
CA VAL A 304 -32.89 -0.83 3.31
C VAL A 304 -33.60 0.51 3.52
N GLY A 305 -34.91 0.58 3.20
CA GLY A 305 -35.73 1.78 3.42
C GLY A 305 -35.80 2.18 4.91
N MET A 306 -36.02 1.21 5.79
CA MET A 306 -36.09 1.41 7.26
C MET A 306 -34.79 1.91 7.86
N MET A 307 -33.64 1.56 7.26
CA MET A 307 -32.32 1.97 7.74
C MET A 307 -31.93 3.38 7.28
N LYS A 308 -32.61 3.95 6.29
CA LYS A 308 -32.30 5.27 5.76
C LYS A 308 -32.73 6.39 6.71
N ASP A 309 -31.81 7.31 6.96
CA ASP A 309 -32.13 8.56 7.66
C ASP A 309 -32.98 9.50 6.78
N LYS A 310 -33.38 10.66 7.34
CA LYS A 310 -34.18 11.69 6.61
C LYS A 310 -33.48 12.20 5.33
N LYS A 311 -32.19 11.96 5.16
CA LYS A 311 -31.39 12.33 4.00
C LYS A 311 -31.11 11.14 3.06
N GLY A 312 -31.78 10.01 3.28
CA GLY A 312 -31.62 8.80 2.49
C GLY A 312 -30.31 8.05 2.71
N ARG A 313 -29.58 8.31 3.79
CA ARG A 313 -28.29 7.71 4.12
C ARG A 313 -28.45 6.62 5.18
N ILE A 314 -27.61 5.61 5.09
CA ILE A 314 -27.47 4.55 6.10
C ILE A 314 -26.14 4.75 6.81
N SER A 315 -26.14 4.97 8.12
CA SER A 315 -24.92 5.16 8.89
C SER A 315 -24.77 4.06 9.95
N VAL A 316 -23.61 3.40 9.93
CA VAL A 316 -23.29 2.28 10.82
C VAL A 316 -22.02 2.60 11.59
N LYS A 317 -22.11 2.55 12.93
CA LYS A 317 -20.95 2.66 13.81
C LYS A 317 -20.47 1.26 14.17
N PHE A 318 -19.17 1.06 14.15
CA PHE A 318 -18.56 -0.23 14.50
C PHE A 318 -17.23 -0.03 15.22
N VAL A 319 -16.72 -1.08 15.87
CA VAL A 319 -15.38 -1.11 16.43
C VAL A 319 -14.74 -2.44 16.01
N LEU A 320 -13.58 -2.36 15.34
CA LEU A 320 -12.74 -3.52 15.06
C LEU A 320 -11.77 -3.70 16.24
N GLU A 321 -11.66 -4.90 16.78
CA GLU A 321 -10.75 -5.23 17.86
C GLU A 321 -10.15 -6.61 17.63
N GLY A 322 -8.85 -6.76 17.93
CA GLY A 322 -8.18 -8.04 17.79
C GLY A 322 -6.69 -7.97 18.05
N ASP A 323 -6.02 -9.11 17.95
CA ASP A 323 -4.58 -9.23 18.01
C ASP A 323 -4.01 -9.34 16.60
N ILE A 324 -3.20 -8.38 16.17
CA ILE A 324 -2.59 -8.39 14.82
C ILE A 324 -1.56 -9.50 14.62
N ASN A 325 -1.09 -10.12 15.71
CA ASN A 325 -0.15 -11.24 15.67
C ASN A 325 -0.85 -12.61 15.70
N ASP A 326 -2.19 -12.63 15.90
CA ASP A 326 -2.97 -13.88 15.83
C ASP A 326 -3.13 -14.29 14.36
N PRO A 327 -2.62 -15.48 13.93
CA PRO A 327 -2.78 -15.94 12.56
C PRO A 327 -4.23 -16.18 12.15
N LYS A 328 -5.16 -16.31 13.11
CA LYS A 328 -6.61 -16.43 12.90
C LYS A 328 -7.30 -15.07 12.80
N PHE A 329 -6.57 -13.97 13.08
CA PHE A 329 -7.13 -12.65 13.00
C PHE A 329 -7.39 -12.26 11.53
N SER A 330 -8.66 -12.04 11.18
CA SER A 330 -9.10 -11.58 9.87
C SER A 330 -9.87 -10.27 10.00
N LEU A 331 -9.29 -9.19 9.49
CA LEU A 331 -9.96 -7.89 9.43
C LEU A 331 -11.29 -7.96 8.68
N ASN A 332 -11.36 -8.75 7.60
CA ASN A 332 -12.58 -8.89 6.80
C ASN A 332 -13.68 -9.60 7.59
N GLU A 333 -13.34 -10.68 8.29
CA GLU A 333 -14.31 -11.43 9.09
C GLU A 333 -14.81 -10.62 10.27
N GLN A 334 -13.91 -9.94 10.99
CA GLN A 334 -14.26 -9.04 12.08
C GLN A 334 -15.13 -7.88 11.59
N MET A 335 -14.81 -7.29 10.46
CA MET A 335 -15.60 -6.21 9.88
C MET A 335 -17.00 -6.68 9.50
N ASN A 336 -17.14 -7.82 8.82
CA ASN A 336 -18.41 -8.36 8.43
C ASN A 336 -19.30 -8.67 9.65
N THR A 337 -18.73 -9.30 10.67
CA THR A 337 -19.47 -9.64 11.92
C THR A 337 -19.91 -8.37 12.66
N ARG A 338 -19.04 -7.37 12.79
CA ARG A 338 -19.35 -6.11 13.50
C ARG A 338 -20.32 -5.24 12.73
N LEU A 339 -20.23 -5.18 11.41
CA LEU A 339 -21.21 -4.48 10.57
C LEU A 339 -22.57 -5.16 10.68
N ALA A 340 -22.63 -6.49 10.58
CA ALA A 340 -23.89 -7.23 10.75
C ALA A 340 -24.52 -6.99 12.13
N SER A 341 -23.72 -7.01 13.20
CA SER A 341 -24.17 -6.72 14.57
C SER A 341 -24.72 -5.31 14.72
N SER A 342 -24.02 -4.33 14.15
CA SER A 342 -24.40 -2.91 14.23
C SER A 342 -25.67 -2.64 13.42
N LEU A 343 -25.83 -3.31 12.28
CA LEU A 343 -27.04 -3.26 11.49
C LEU A 343 -28.23 -3.87 12.24
N ALA A 344 -28.04 -5.04 12.84
CA ALA A 344 -29.04 -5.69 13.67
C ALA A 344 -29.51 -4.80 14.83
N SER A 345 -28.57 -4.20 15.54
CA SER A 345 -28.86 -3.27 16.64
C SER A 345 -29.60 -2.02 16.17
N SER A 346 -29.28 -1.49 14.99
CA SER A 346 -29.98 -0.35 14.39
C SER A 346 -31.43 -0.65 14.04
N LEU A 347 -31.75 -1.92 13.81
CA LEU A 347 -33.08 -2.42 13.54
C LEU A 347 -33.83 -2.86 14.80
N GLY A 348 -33.22 -2.72 15.99
CA GLY A 348 -33.81 -3.15 17.25
C GLY A 348 -33.86 -4.67 17.43
N VAL A 349 -33.05 -5.43 16.69
CA VAL A 349 -33.04 -6.90 16.69
C VAL A 349 -31.70 -7.37 17.29
N SER A 350 -31.75 -8.32 18.24
CA SER A 350 -30.50 -8.93 18.74
C SER A 350 -29.95 -9.95 17.74
N LEU A 351 -28.61 -10.08 17.65
CA LEU A 351 -27.95 -11.12 16.84
C LEU A 351 -28.43 -12.53 17.21
N GLU A 352 -28.74 -12.72 18.50
CA GLU A 352 -29.21 -13.99 19.02
C GLU A 352 -30.65 -14.32 18.55
N SER A 353 -31.51 -13.32 18.44
CA SER A 353 -32.82 -13.48 17.84
C SER A 353 -32.80 -13.72 16.34
N LEU A 354 -31.73 -13.18 15.65
CA LEU A 354 -31.46 -13.48 14.26
C LEU A 354 -30.96 -14.91 14.04
N ALA A 355 -30.06 -15.37 14.92
CA ALA A 355 -29.51 -16.72 14.86
C ALA A 355 -30.57 -17.79 15.19
N LYS A 356 -31.53 -17.48 16.06
CA LYS A 356 -32.60 -18.37 16.48
C LYS A 356 -33.82 -18.33 15.54
N GLY A 357 -33.75 -17.55 14.42
CA GLY A 357 -34.84 -17.38 13.48
C GLY A 357 -36.08 -16.88 14.20
N VAL A 358 -36.37 -15.58 14.15
CA VAL A 358 -37.53 -14.97 14.80
C VAL A 358 -38.81 -15.78 14.50
N GLY A 359 -39.03 -16.78 15.30
CA GLY A 359 -40.29 -17.49 15.34
C GLY A 359 -41.30 -16.71 16.14
N SER A 360 -41.94 -15.72 15.56
CA SER A 360 -43.30 -15.34 15.97
C SER A 360 -43.87 -14.18 15.15
N VAL A 361 -43.72 -14.22 13.82
CA VAL A 361 -44.69 -13.54 12.97
C VAL A 361 -44.96 -14.44 11.76
N GLY A 362 -46.05 -15.24 11.80
CA GLY A 362 -46.59 -15.95 10.65
C GLY A 362 -45.85 -17.25 10.30
N SER A 363 -46.48 -18.37 10.68
CA SER A 363 -46.13 -19.73 10.28
C SER A 363 -45.89 -19.84 8.77
N GLY A 364 -44.64 -20.06 8.35
CA GLY A 364 -44.47 -20.55 7.01
C GLY A 364 -43.15 -20.28 6.28
N SER A 365 -41.99 -20.02 6.92
CA SER A 365 -40.72 -20.01 6.17
C SER A 365 -39.46 -19.86 7.07
N ALA A 366 -39.42 -20.54 8.20
CA ALA A 366 -38.36 -20.37 9.22
C ALA A 366 -37.06 -21.19 8.96
N LYS A 367 -37.01 -22.02 7.90
CA LYS A 367 -35.85 -22.91 7.68
C LYS A 367 -34.62 -22.28 6.96
N GLY A 368 -34.83 -21.17 6.26
CA GLY A 368 -33.75 -20.59 5.41
C GLY A 368 -32.78 -19.63 6.13
N ILE A 369 -33.20 -19.05 7.25
CA ILE A 369 -32.43 -17.99 7.92
C ILE A 369 -31.39 -18.55 8.91
N GLY A 370 -31.74 -19.62 9.63
CA GLY A 370 -30.84 -20.30 10.56
C GLY A 370 -29.59 -20.86 9.87
N ASP A 371 -29.77 -21.44 8.69
CA ASP A 371 -28.65 -22.03 7.93
C ASP A 371 -27.72 -20.98 7.33
N SER A 372 -28.24 -19.82 6.94
CA SER A 372 -27.41 -18.72 6.39
C SER A 372 -26.56 -18.03 7.47
N VAL A 373 -27.10 -17.83 8.66
CA VAL A 373 -26.37 -17.25 9.80
C VAL A 373 -25.40 -18.27 10.39
N GLN A 374 -25.76 -19.56 10.45
CA GLN A 374 -24.84 -20.62 10.88
C GLN A 374 -23.68 -20.83 9.89
N LYS A 375 -23.89 -20.65 8.59
CA LYS A 375 -22.80 -20.64 7.59
C LYS A 375 -21.89 -19.43 7.72
N LEU A 376 -22.39 -18.27 8.14
CA LEU A 376 -21.57 -17.07 8.42
C LEU A 376 -20.75 -17.19 9.73
N LEU A 377 -21.24 -17.96 10.69
CA LEU A 377 -20.57 -18.17 11.99
C LEU A 377 -19.64 -19.40 12.03
N ARG A 378 -19.68 -20.27 11.01
CA ARG A 378 -18.87 -21.51 10.93
C ARG A 378 -17.72 -21.47 9.94
N LYS A 379 -17.40 -20.31 9.33
CA LYS A 379 -16.24 -20.16 8.46
C LYS A 379 -15.21 -19.22 9.04
#